data_428ab3fd637e557f06c563d4c83e701a
#
_entry.id   428ab3fd637e557f06c563d4c83e701a
#
_cell.length_a   1.000
_cell.length_b   1.000
_cell.length_c   1.000
_cell.angle_alpha   90.00
_cell.angle_beta   90.00
_cell.angle_gamma   90.00
#
_symmetry.space_group_name_H-M   'P 1'
#
loop_
_entity.id
_entity.type
_entity.pdbx_description
1 polymer ?
#
loop_
_entity_poly.entity_id
_entity_poly.type
_entity_poly.pdbx_seq_one_letter_code
_entity_poly.pdbx_strand_id
1 'polypeptide(L)'
;VGRYTTTPRATGRPRIDLVAPAHVQAAGTPFDRLPAMMAALEGWFGPYPFAEYRCFVTPDALEIPLEAQGSASFGHNHATDIWDNERLVVHELAHQWFGNSLTATQGRDIWLHEGFACYTEWLWSERRGLGSADRRAREHRTALADDPGDWPLADPGVHHMFDDAVYKRGALTLHALRGVLGDEAFFGGLNGAVASAWGSFGGGWSAESFDAAVLAPLDDEA
;
A
#
# COMPACT_ATOMS: atom_id res chain seq x y z
N VAL A 1 -15.57 -8.72 -22.40
CA VAL A 1 -15.96 -7.45 -23.07
C VAL A 1 -17.29 -7.01 -22.47
N GLY A 2 -17.36 -5.82 -21.87
CA GLY A 2 -18.54 -5.31 -21.20
C GLY A 2 -18.73 -3.81 -21.44
N ARG A 3 -19.90 -3.29 -21.06
CA ARG A 3 -20.17 -1.84 -21.01
C ARG A 3 -19.83 -1.35 -19.61
N TYR A 4 -18.93 -0.37 -19.53
CA TYR A 4 -18.49 0.25 -18.29
C TYR A 4 -18.90 1.72 -18.26
N THR A 5 -19.16 2.21 -17.08
CA THR A 5 -19.39 3.63 -16.79
C THR A 5 -18.20 4.15 -16.01
N THR A 6 -17.68 5.31 -16.40
CA THR A 6 -16.66 6.02 -15.65
C THR A 6 -17.33 7.06 -14.76
N THR A 7 -17.10 6.95 -13.46
CA THR A 7 -17.61 7.88 -12.45
C THR A 7 -16.42 8.58 -11.79
N PRO A 8 -16.23 9.90 -12.01
CA PRO A 8 -15.18 10.65 -11.34
C PRO A 8 -15.35 10.61 -9.82
N ARG A 9 -14.23 10.40 -9.10
CA ARG A 9 -14.11 10.53 -7.64
C ARG A 9 -13.37 11.81 -7.26
N ALA A 10 -12.39 12.21 -8.08
CA ALA A 10 -11.76 13.52 -8.00
C ALA A 10 -11.38 13.99 -9.42
N THR A 11 -11.53 15.30 -9.65
CA THR A 11 -11.23 15.95 -10.95
C THR A 11 -9.95 16.77 -10.92
N GLY A 12 -9.26 16.83 -9.76
CA GLY A 12 -8.00 17.53 -9.57
C GLY A 12 -6.78 16.77 -10.08
N ARG A 13 -5.64 16.98 -9.44
CA ARG A 13 -4.43 16.18 -9.64
C ARG A 13 -4.09 15.48 -8.32
N PRO A 14 -3.98 14.14 -8.35
CA PRO A 14 -4.33 13.29 -9.50
C PRO A 14 -5.84 13.26 -9.79
N ARG A 15 -6.20 12.98 -11.04
CA ARG A 15 -7.57 12.62 -11.37
C ARG A 15 -7.85 11.20 -10.85
N ILE A 16 -9.02 10.99 -10.24
CA ILE A 16 -9.44 9.69 -9.71
C ILE A 16 -10.75 9.29 -10.36
N ASP A 17 -10.77 8.15 -11.03
CA ASP A 17 -11.97 7.61 -11.68
C ASP A 17 -12.28 6.20 -11.14
N LEU A 18 -13.56 5.92 -10.94
CA LEU A 18 -14.09 4.58 -10.80
C LEU A 18 -14.70 4.14 -12.12
N VAL A 19 -14.24 3.00 -12.65
CA VAL A 19 -14.71 2.41 -13.90
C VAL A 19 -15.38 1.08 -13.58
N ALA A 20 -16.71 1.04 -13.63
CA ALA A 20 -17.50 -0.11 -13.22
C ALA A 20 -18.62 -0.44 -14.23
N PRO A 21 -19.05 -1.72 -14.30
CA PRO A 21 -20.26 -2.08 -15.06
C PRO A 21 -21.47 -1.32 -14.50
N ALA A 22 -22.44 -1.01 -15.37
CA ALA A 22 -23.62 -0.22 -14.99
C ALA A 22 -24.48 -0.84 -13.87
N HIS A 23 -24.39 -2.14 -13.67
CA HIS A 23 -25.13 -2.85 -12.60
C HIS A 23 -24.37 -2.88 -11.25
N VAL A 24 -23.07 -2.51 -11.24
CA VAL A 24 -22.32 -2.36 -9.98
C VAL A 24 -22.60 -0.99 -9.41
N GLN A 25 -23.18 -0.97 -8.22
CA GLN A 25 -23.47 0.28 -7.54
C GLN A 25 -22.18 1.00 -7.19
N ALA A 26 -22.00 2.20 -7.75
CA ALA A 26 -20.78 2.98 -7.56
C ALA A 26 -20.77 3.81 -6.27
N ALA A 27 -21.94 4.14 -5.70
CA ALA A 27 -22.09 4.92 -4.48
C ALA A 27 -22.32 4.02 -3.25
N GLY A 28 -21.87 4.47 -2.07
CA GLY A 28 -21.96 3.70 -0.83
C GLY A 28 -20.98 2.53 -0.79
N THR A 29 -19.82 2.67 -1.44
CA THR A 29 -18.78 1.65 -1.53
C THR A 29 -17.46 2.15 -0.93
N PRO A 30 -16.48 1.29 -0.64
CA PRO A 30 -15.15 1.71 -0.21
C PRO A 30 -14.47 2.69 -1.18
N PHE A 31 -14.79 2.61 -2.46
CA PHE A 31 -14.24 3.49 -3.51
C PHE A 31 -14.65 4.97 -3.36
N ASP A 32 -15.69 5.28 -2.59
CA ASP A 32 -16.05 6.67 -2.29
C ASP A 32 -15.00 7.38 -1.44
N ARG A 33 -14.14 6.62 -0.75
CA ARG A 33 -13.07 7.13 0.10
C ARG A 33 -11.75 7.32 -0.62
N LEU A 34 -11.65 6.96 -1.89
CA LEU A 34 -10.42 7.10 -2.68
C LEU A 34 -9.80 8.50 -2.61
N PRO A 35 -10.54 9.61 -2.70
CA PRO A 35 -9.94 10.94 -2.54
C PRO A 35 -9.33 11.18 -1.16
N ALA A 36 -9.97 10.66 -0.11
CA ALA A 36 -9.46 10.79 1.26
C ALA A 36 -8.25 9.86 1.51
N MET A 37 -8.26 8.66 0.93
CA MET A 37 -7.12 7.74 0.94
C MET A 37 -5.93 8.38 0.22
N MET A 38 -6.14 8.88 -1.00
CA MET A 38 -5.10 9.58 -1.79
C MET A 38 -4.45 10.70 -0.99
N ALA A 39 -5.25 11.59 -0.41
CA ALA A 39 -4.75 12.70 0.39
C ALA A 39 -3.98 12.23 1.64
N ALA A 40 -4.36 11.10 2.23
CA ALA A 40 -3.65 10.52 3.36
C ALA A 40 -2.28 9.98 2.94
N LEU A 41 -2.23 9.20 1.84
CA LEU A 41 -1.01 8.62 1.33
C LEU A 41 -0.03 9.70 0.83
N GLU A 42 -0.53 10.75 0.16
CA GLU A 42 0.29 11.91 -0.21
C GLU A 42 0.89 12.60 1.03
N GLY A 43 0.14 12.67 2.13
CA GLY A 43 0.64 13.22 3.39
C GLY A 43 1.71 12.34 4.06
N TRP A 44 1.66 11.03 3.89
CA TRP A 44 2.63 10.09 4.47
C TRP A 44 3.85 9.84 3.58
N PHE A 45 3.64 9.71 2.27
CA PHE A 45 4.65 9.18 1.34
C PHE A 45 5.07 10.19 0.25
N GLY A 46 4.50 11.39 0.27
CA GLY A 46 4.78 12.41 -0.75
C GLY A 46 3.81 12.36 -1.93
N PRO A 47 4.00 13.26 -2.91
CA PRO A 47 3.06 13.44 -4.02
C PRO A 47 2.76 12.14 -4.76
N TYR A 48 1.53 12.00 -5.26
CA TYR A 48 1.13 10.85 -6.07
C TYR A 48 1.96 10.76 -7.36
N PRO A 49 2.53 9.56 -7.68
CA PRO A 49 3.53 9.41 -8.74
C PRO A 49 3.01 9.55 -10.17
N PHE A 50 1.71 9.40 -10.40
CA PHE A 50 1.16 9.35 -11.75
C PHE A 50 0.17 10.49 -12.02
N ALA A 51 -0.26 10.67 -13.26
CA ALA A 51 -1.19 11.75 -13.63
C ALA A 51 -2.64 11.46 -13.20
N GLU A 52 -3.01 10.19 -13.16
CA GLU A 52 -4.36 9.72 -12.85
C GLU A 52 -4.34 8.38 -12.13
N TYR A 53 -5.40 8.09 -11.38
CA TYR A 53 -5.65 6.78 -10.77
C TYR A 53 -7.03 6.28 -11.16
N ARG A 54 -7.10 5.05 -11.66
CA ARG A 54 -8.35 4.41 -12.08
C ARG A 54 -8.57 3.11 -11.33
N CYS A 55 -9.68 3.03 -10.59
CA CYS A 55 -10.17 1.76 -10.07
C CYS A 55 -11.12 1.12 -11.08
N PHE A 56 -10.78 -0.06 -11.54
CA PHE A 56 -11.63 -0.89 -12.38
C PHE A 56 -12.36 -1.91 -11.51
N VAL A 57 -13.68 -1.98 -11.61
CA VAL A 57 -14.47 -3.04 -10.99
C VAL A 57 -14.97 -3.98 -12.07
N THR A 58 -14.64 -5.26 -11.98
CA THR A 58 -15.07 -6.28 -12.94
C THR A 58 -16.48 -6.77 -12.61
N PRO A 59 -17.25 -7.28 -13.60
CA PRO A 59 -18.53 -7.92 -13.33
C PRO A 59 -18.38 -9.26 -12.62
N ASP A 60 -17.20 -9.84 -12.65
CA ASP A 60 -16.87 -11.11 -12.01
C ASP A 60 -16.29 -10.88 -10.61
N ALA A 61 -16.46 -11.83 -9.71
CA ALA A 61 -15.74 -11.83 -8.44
C ALA A 61 -14.26 -12.13 -8.69
N LEU A 62 -13.39 -11.43 -7.97
CA LEU A 62 -11.96 -11.73 -7.92
C LEU A 62 -11.62 -12.22 -6.51
N GLU A 63 -10.73 -13.18 -6.42
CA GLU A 63 -10.20 -13.67 -5.15
C GLU A 63 -9.41 -12.58 -4.44
N ILE A 64 -8.53 -11.91 -5.19
CA ILE A 64 -7.73 -10.76 -4.76
C ILE A 64 -7.84 -9.64 -5.79
N PRO A 65 -7.75 -8.36 -5.40
CA PRO A 65 -7.54 -7.26 -6.33
C PRO A 65 -6.13 -7.32 -6.94
N LEU A 66 -5.86 -6.44 -7.92
CA LEU A 66 -4.58 -6.40 -8.63
C LEU A 66 -4.22 -4.95 -8.94
N GLU A 67 -3.03 -4.55 -8.50
CA GLU A 67 -2.43 -3.26 -8.76
C GLU A 67 -1.80 -3.18 -10.16
N ALA A 68 -1.75 -1.98 -10.70
CA ALA A 68 -0.98 -1.63 -11.90
C ALA A 68 -0.66 -0.13 -11.88
N GLN A 69 0.33 0.32 -12.64
CA GLN A 69 0.68 1.75 -12.70
C GLN A 69 -0.53 2.62 -13.07
N GLY A 70 -0.90 3.54 -12.18
CA GLY A 70 -2.02 4.44 -12.37
C GLY A 70 -3.40 3.78 -12.26
N SER A 71 -3.49 2.52 -11.84
CA SER A 71 -4.76 1.81 -11.72
C SER A 71 -4.72 0.63 -10.75
N ALA A 72 -5.92 0.12 -10.40
CA ALA A 72 -6.10 -1.19 -9.78
C ALA A 72 -7.41 -1.83 -10.25
N SER A 73 -7.45 -3.16 -10.27
CA SER A 73 -8.61 -3.96 -10.66
C SER A 73 -9.20 -4.69 -9.45
N PHE A 74 -10.50 -4.58 -9.28
CA PHE A 74 -11.28 -5.20 -8.20
C PHE A 74 -12.41 -6.05 -8.78
N GLY A 75 -12.79 -7.11 -8.09
CA GLY A 75 -14.04 -7.82 -8.38
C GLY A 75 -15.25 -7.06 -7.82
N HIS A 76 -16.46 -7.33 -8.37
CA HIS A 76 -17.69 -6.75 -7.82
C HIS A 76 -17.90 -7.08 -6.32
N ASN A 77 -17.33 -8.19 -5.84
CA ASN A 77 -17.37 -8.61 -4.44
C ASN A 77 -16.63 -7.63 -3.50
N HIS A 78 -15.69 -6.83 -4.00
CA HIS A 78 -14.98 -5.81 -3.22
C HIS A 78 -15.76 -4.47 -3.12
N ALA A 79 -16.93 -4.36 -3.76
CA ALA A 79 -17.74 -3.14 -3.74
C ALA A 79 -18.66 -3.00 -2.51
N THR A 80 -18.66 -3.96 -1.58
CA THR A 80 -19.43 -3.86 -0.33
C THR A 80 -18.68 -3.02 0.69
N ASP A 81 -19.38 -2.07 1.33
CA ASP A 81 -18.81 -1.15 2.31
C ASP A 81 -18.55 -1.83 3.68
N ILE A 82 -17.52 -2.64 3.72
CA ILE A 82 -17.00 -3.31 4.92
C ILE A 82 -15.50 -3.06 5.03
N TRP A 83 -14.95 -3.19 6.24
CA TRP A 83 -13.53 -2.96 6.49
C TRP A 83 -12.62 -3.86 5.64
N ASP A 84 -12.96 -5.13 5.46
CA ASP A 84 -12.14 -6.06 4.71
C ASP A 84 -11.97 -5.65 3.24
N ASN A 85 -12.97 -5.02 2.64
CA ASN A 85 -12.88 -4.45 1.31
C ASN A 85 -12.19 -3.08 1.31
N GLU A 86 -12.49 -2.23 2.31
CA GLU A 86 -11.89 -0.89 2.42
C GLU A 86 -10.37 -0.98 2.58
N ARG A 87 -9.88 -1.91 3.39
CA ARG A 87 -8.44 -2.12 3.56
C ARG A 87 -7.75 -2.55 2.27
N LEU A 88 -8.42 -3.38 1.43
CA LEU A 88 -7.88 -3.76 0.13
C LEU A 88 -7.80 -2.57 -0.83
N VAL A 89 -8.79 -1.67 -0.83
CA VAL A 89 -8.74 -0.47 -1.69
C VAL A 89 -7.55 0.42 -1.34
N VAL A 90 -7.24 0.62 -0.06
CA VAL A 90 -6.07 1.41 0.34
C VAL A 90 -4.76 0.66 0.13
N HIS A 91 -4.76 -0.67 0.22
CA HIS A 91 -3.64 -1.54 -0.10
C HIS A 91 -3.20 -1.37 -1.56
N GLU A 92 -4.12 -1.56 -2.50
CA GLU A 92 -3.84 -1.39 -3.93
C GLU A 92 -3.45 0.06 -4.29
N LEU A 93 -3.98 1.04 -3.56
CA LEU A 93 -3.56 2.41 -3.74
C LEU A 93 -2.13 2.64 -3.25
N ALA A 94 -1.70 2.00 -2.17
CA ALA A 94 -0.34 2.13 -1.65
C ALA A 94 0.71 1.58 -2.61
N HIS A 95 0.38 0.56 -3.38
CA HIS A 95 1.25 0.04 -4.44
C HIS A 95 1.63 1.07 -5.48
N GLN A 96 0.89 2.17 -5.62
CA GLN A 96 1.26 3.24 -6.55
C GLN A 96 2.60 3.89 -6.16
N TRP A 97 2.92 3.98 -4.87
CA TRP A 97 4.22 4.39 -4.36
C TRP A 97 5.18 3.21 -4.27
N PHE A 98 4.74 2.10 -3.67
CA PHE A 98 5.56 0.93 -3.34
C PHE A 98 5.19 -0.28 -4.20
N GLY A 99 5.91 -0.50 -5.27
CA GLY A 99 5.68 -1.50 -6.30
C GLY A 99 5.64 -0.88 -7.69
N ASN A 100 4.74 0.07 -7.92
CA ASN A 100 4.51 0.65 -9.25
C ASN A 100 5.41 1.85 -9.57
N SER A 101 5.88 2.59 -8.55
CA SER A 101 6.83 3.70 -8.67
C SER A 101 8.21 3.29 -8.16
N LEU A 102 8.28 2.87 -6.90
CA LEU A 102 9.44 2.26 -6.29
C LEU A 102 9.34 0.75 -6.44
N THR A 103 10.00 0.19 -7.43
CA THR A 103 9.93 -1.24 -7.73
C THR A 103 11.14 -1.95 -7.16
N ALA A 104 10.94 -3.06 -6.44
CA ALA A 104 12.04 -3.88 -5.95
C ALA A 104 12.89 -4.41 -7.12
N THR A 105 14.21 -4.29 -7.00
CA THR A 105 15.14 -4.75 -8.04
C THR A 105 15.22 -6.26 -8.14
N GLN A 106 14.82 -6.96 -7.08
CA GLN A 106 14.87 -8.41 -6.97
C GLN A 106 13.59 -8.90 -6.29
N GLY A 107 13.07 -10.05 -6.74
CA GLY A 107 11.86 -10.64 -6.15
C GLY A 107 12.00 -10.99 -4.67
N ARG A 108 13.22 -11.22 -4.17
CA ARG A 108 13.46 -11.44 -2.74
C ARG A 108 13.07 -10.25 -1.86
N ASP A 109 13.06 -9.03 -2.41
CA ASP A 109 12.70 -7.80 -1.70
C ASP A 109 11.20 -7.47 -1.83
N ILE A 110 10.35 -8.43 -2.21
CA ILE A 110 8.90 -8.24 -2.39
C ILE A 110 8.20 -7.67 -1.15
N TRP A 111 8.76 -7.89 0.05
CA TRP A 111 8.24 -7.34 1.29
C TRP A 111 8.22 -5.80 1.31
N LEU A 112 9.07 -5.13 0.48
CA LEU A 112 9.03 -3.68 0.29
C LEU A 112 7.77 -3.22 -0.44
N HIS A 113 7.15 -4.08 -1.24
CA HIS A 113 5.85 -3.79 -1.83
C HIS A 113 4.74 -4.13 -0.83
N GLU A 114 4.65 -5.39 -0.46
CA GLU A 114 3.54 -5.95 0.31
C GLU A 114 3.52 -5.47 1.77
N GLY A 115 4.69 -5.35 2.39
CA GLY A 115 4.82 -4.85 3.75
C GLY A 115 4.38 -3.38 3.87
N PHE A 116 4.76 -2.51 2.91
CA PHE A 116 4.30 -1.13 2.87
C PHE A 116 2.80 -1.03 2.59
N ALA A 117 2.27 -1.79 1.65
CA ALA A 117 0.84 -1.80 1.35
C ALA A 117 0.04 -2.29 2.58
N CYS A 118 0.46 -3.37 3.23
CA CYS A 118 -0.16 -3.87 4.46
C CYS A 118 -0.04 -2.86 5.63
N TYR A 119 1.12 -2.19 5.78
CA TYR A 119 1.27 -1.18 6.82
C TYR A 119 0.37 0.04 6.56
N THR A 120 0.15 0.39 5.32
CA THR A 120 -0.79 1.45 4.92
C THR A 120 -2.23 1.12 5.33
N GLU A 121 -2.64 -0.15 5.31
CA GLU A 121 -3.93 -0.57 5.87
C GLU A 121 -4.03 -0.19 7.36
N TRP A 122 -2.95 -0.38 8.14
CA TRP A 122 -2.95 -0.08 9.59
C TRP A 122 -2.97 1.42 9.85
N LEU A 123 -2.22 2.20 9.07
CA LEU A 123 -2.25 3.67 9.13
C LEU A 123 -3.63 4.22 8.77
N TRP A 124 -4.25 3.64 7.75
CA TRP A 124 -5.62 4.01 7.35
C TRP A 124 -6.65 3.64 8.40
N SER A 125 -6.54 2.46 9.02
CA SER A 125 -7.37 2.05 10.17
C SER A 125 -7.30 3.07 11.31
N GLU A 126 -6.08 3.52 11.63
CA GLU A 126 -5.83 4.53 12.67
C GLU A 126 -6.46 5.87 12.30
N ARG A 127 -6.25 6.36 11.09
CA ARG A 127 -6.85 7.60 10.59
C ARG A 127 -8.38 7.55 10.56
N ARG A 128 -8.96 6.39 10.32
CA ARG A 128 -10.41 6.14 10.33
C ARG A 128 -11.00 5.98 11.74
N GLY A 129 -10.16 5.88 12.77
CA GLY A 129 -10.60 5.60 14.15
C GLY A 129 -11.10 4.16 14.35
N LEU A 130 -10.74 3.23 13.46
CA LEU A 130 -11.15 1.81 13.52
C LEU A 130 -10.18 0.95 14.35
N GLY A 131 -9.06 1.51 14.77
CA GLY A 131 -8.04 0.89 15.58
C GLY A 131 -6.67 1.46 15.26
N SER A 132 -5.82 1.64 16.30
CA SER A 132 -4.46 2.16 16.10
C SER A 132 -3.56 1.16 15.36
N ALA A 133 -2.50 1.67 14.73
CA ALA A 133 -1.46 0.84 14.13
C ALA A 133 -0.84 -0.11 15.15
N ASP A 134 -0.61 0.34 16.41
CA ASP A 134 -0.16 -0.51 17.53
C ASP A 134 -1.10 -1.68 17.81
N ARG A 135 -2.41 -1.45 17.74
CA ARG A 135 -3.39 -2.51 17.96
C ARG A 135 -3.29 -3.54 16.83
N ARG A 136 -3.24 -3.09 15.57
CA ARG A 136 -3.09 -3.96 14.40
C ARG A 136 -1.80 -4.77 14.46
N ALA A 137 -0.70 -4.11 14.82
CA ALA A 137 0.59 -4.79 15.00
C ALA A 137 0.52 -5.92 16.04
N ARG A 138 -0.12 -5.68 17.19
CA ARG A 138 -0.31 -6.72 18.22
C ARG A 138 -1.19 -7.87 17.73
N GLU A 139 -2.31 -7.58 17.06
CA GLU A 139 -3.21 -8.58 16.49
C GLU A 139 -2.47 -9.48 15.50
N HIS A 140 -1.73 -8.90 14.55
CA HIS A 140 -1.00 -9.67 13.54
C HIS A 140 0.22 -10.40 14.10
N ARG A 141 0.94 -9.80 15.06
CA ARG A 141 2.02 -10.51 15.76
C ARG A 141 1.52 -11.76 16.49
N THR A 142 0.35 -11.68 17.09
CA THR A 142 -0.26 -12.82 17.77
C THR A 142 -0.68 -13.90 16.76
N ALA A 143 -1.29 -13.50 15.65
CA ALA A 143 -1.69 -14.44 14.59
C ALA A 143 -0.48 -15.15 13.94
N LEU A 144 0.65 -14.46 13.77
CA LEU A 144 1.90 -15.03 13.24
C LEU A 144 2.64 -15.93 14.25
N ALA A 145 2.27 -15.93 15.54
CA ALA A 145 3.00 -16.71 16.54
C ALA A 145 2.92 -18.23 16.28
N ASP A 146 1.85 -18.70 15.65
CA ASP A 146 1.62 -20.11 15.35
C ASP A 146 2.29 -20.54 14.03
N ASP A 147 2.48 -19.61 13.08
CA ASP A 147 3.17 -19.82 11.81
C ASP A 147 3.93 -18.55 11.36
N PRO A 148 5.12 -18.31 11.91
CA PRO A 148 5.88 -17.11 11.61
C PRO A 148 6.60 -17.15 10.25
N GLY A 149 6.57 -18.26 9.53
CA GLY A 149 7.48 -18.55 8.42
C GLY A 149 8.91 -18.79 8.92
N ASP A 150 9.54 -19.85 8.49
CA ASP A 150 10.91 -20.27 8.87
C ASP A 150 12.01 -19.73 7.92
N TRP A 151 11.65 -18.78 7.06
CA TRP A 151 12.48 -18.15 6.04
C TRP A 151 12.73 -16.66 6.32
N PRO A 152 13.86 -16.08 5.83
CA PRO A 152 14.14 -14.67 5.98
C PRO A 152 13.12 -13.78 5.27
N LEU A 153 12.68 -12.67 5.89
CA LEU A 153 11.77 -11.72 5.27
C LEU A 153 12.34 -11.14 3.97
N ALA A 154 13.65 -10.85 3.95
CA ALA A 154 14.36 -10.29 2.79
C ALA A 154 14.82 -11.36 1.79
N ASP A 155 14.35 -12.58 1.88
CA ASP A 155 14.49 -13.65 0.88
C ASP A 155 13.53 -14.80 1.21
N PRO A 156 12.22 -14.64 1.00
CA PRO A 156 11.24 -15.69 1.30
C PRO A 156 11.31 -16.86 0.31
N GLY A 157 12.07 -16.71 -0.77
CA GLY A 157 12.07 -17.64 -1.89
C GLY A 157 10.79 -17.58 -2.72
N VAL A 158 10.84 -18.11 -3.93
CA VAL A 158 9.75 -17.97 -4.92
C VAL A 158 8.41 -18.57 -4.48
N HIS A 159 8.42 -19.56 -3.60
CA HIS A 159 7.19 -20.22 -3.14
C HIS A 159 6.47 -19.45 -2.03
N HIS A 160 7.14 -18.53 -1.35
CA HIS A 160 6.61 -17.77 -0.22
C HIS A 160 6.51 -16.29 -0.48
N MET A 161 6.79 -15.82 -1.70
CA MET A 161 6.77 -14.38 -2.05
C MET A 161 5.45 -13.69 -1.73
N PHE A 162 4.34 -14.42 -1.81
CA PHE A 162 3.00 -13.93 -1.54
C PHE A 162 2.33 -14.65 -0.35
N ASP A 163 3.14 -15.20 0.55
CA ASP A 163 2.67 -15.73 1.81
C ASP A 163 2.23 -14.59 2.74
N ASP A 164 1.14 -14.77 3.49
CA ASP A 164 0.62 -13.73 4.41
C ASP A 164 1.68 -13.27 5.41
N ALA A 165 2.63 -14.14 5.77
CA ALA A 165 3.74 -13.79 6.64
C ALA A 165 4.69 -12.74 6.03
N VAL A 166 4.85 -12.64 4.70
CA VAL A 166 5.62 -11.55 4.05
C VAL A 166 4.96 -10.21 4.32
N TYR A 167 3.66 -10.12 4.10
CA TYR A 167 2.85 -8.91 4.30
C TYR A 167 2.90 -8.44 5.76
N LYS A 168 2.60 -9.35 6.67
CA LYS A 168 2.48 -9.02 8.11
C LYS A 168 3.83 -8.77 8.76
N ARG A 169 4.86 -9.56 8.44
CA ARG A 169 6.22 -9.34 8.97
C ARG A 169 6.82 -8.06 8.41
N GLY A 170 6.60 -7.76 7.12
CA GLY A 170 6.99 -6.49 6.51
C GLY A 170 6.35 -5.30 7.22
N ALA A 171 5.03 -5.34 7.42
CA ALA A 171 4.31 -4.29 8.13
C ALA A 171 4.76 -4.15 9.61
N LEU A 172 5.05 -5.25 10.31
CA LEU A 172 5.58 -5.23 11.68
C LEU A 172 6.98 -4.61 11.74
N THR A 173 7.83 -4.87 10.74
CA THR A 173 9.17 -4.27 10.64
C THR A 173 9.05 -2.75 10.48
N LEU A 174 8.18 -2.26 9.59
CA LEU A 174 7.94 -0.83 9.39
C LEU A 174 7.33 -0.18 10.65
N HIS A 175 6.41 -0.86 11.33
CA HIS A 175 5.82 -0.37 12.57
C HIS A 175 6.85 -0.26 13.70
N ALA A 176 7.74 -1.25 13.83
CA ALA A 176 8.83 -1.21 14.79
C ALA A 176 9.80 -0.06 14.49
N LEU A 177 10.15 0.14 13.21
CA LEU A 177 11.00 1.24 12.77
C LEU A 177 10.37 2.60 13.09
N ARG A 178 9.06 2.79 12.82
CA ARG A 178 8.33 3.99 13.23
C ARG A 178 8.38 4.22 14.75
N GLY A 179 8.28 3.14 15.53
CA GLY A 179 8.37 3.20 16.99
C GLY A 179 9.74 3.64 17.51
N VAL A 180 10.81 3.32 16.78
CA VAL A 180 12.19 3.71 17.11
C VAL A 180 12.47 5.16 16.68
N LEU A 181 12.07 5.53 15.46
CA LEU A 181 12.37 6.84 14.86
C LEU A 181 11.41 7.95 15.32
N GLY A 182 10.19 7.59 15.69
CA GLY A 182 9.08 8.53 15.83
C GLY A 182 8.48 8.94 14.50
N ASP A 183 7.30 9.56 14.54
CA ASP A 183 6.51 9.86 13.33
C ASP A 183 7.23 10.82 12.37
N GLU A 184 7.85 11.88 12.90
CA GLU A 184 8.47 12.92 12.09
C GLU A 184 9.63 12.36 11.26
N ALA A 185 10.57 11.64 11.89
CA ALA A 185 11.71 11.06 11.21
C ALA A 185 11.29 9.92 10.26
N PHE A 186 10.36 9.06 10.69
CA PHE A 186 9.87 7.96 9.87
C PHE A 186 9.20 8.44 8.58
N PHE A 187 8.19 9.30 8.67
CA PHE A 187 7.49 9.80 7.46
C PHE A 187 8.34 10.78 6.66
N GLY A 188 9.19 11.58 7.31
CA GLY A 188 10.14 12.47 6.65
C GLY A 188 11.16 11.70 5.81
N GLY A 189 11.72 10.62 6.36
CA GLY A 189 12.63 9.72 5.65
C GLY A 189 11.97 9.04 4.46
N LEU A 190 10.74 8.53 4.61
CA LEU A 190 9.98 7.94 3.51
C LEU A 190 9.68 8.94 2.39
N ASN A 191 9.26 10.15 2.72
CA ASN A 191 9.05 11.21 1.73
C ASN A 191 10.34 11.54 0.96
N GLY A 192 11.48 11.62 1.66
CA GLY A 192 12.78 11.84 1.05
C GLY A 192 13.22 10.70 0.13
N ALA A 193 13.02 9.47 0.56
CA ALA A 193 13.32 8.27 -0.23
C ALA A 193 12.49 8.20 -1.51
N VAL A 194 11.18 8.43 -1.41
CA VAL A 194 10.27 8.48 -2.56
C VAL A 194 10.66 9.60 -3.51
N ALA A 195 10.92 10.82 -3.02
CA ALA A 195 11.32 11.96 -3.84
C ALA A 195 12.66 11.73 -4.55
N SER A 196 13.64 11.10 -3.87
CA SER A 196 14.95 10.78 -4.44
C SER A 196 14.85 9.74 -5.56
N ALA A 197 14.04 8.71 -5.35
CA ALA A 197 13.84 7.67 -6.36
C ALA A 197 13.10 8.18 -7.61
N TRP A 198 12.23 9.18 -7.47
CA TRP A 198 11.55 9.82 -8.62
C TRP A 198 12.50 10.61 -9.52
N GLY A 199 13.57 11.18 -8.95
CA GLY A 199 14.62 11.84 -9.73
C GLY A 199 15.39 10.89 -10.65
N SER A 200 15.26 9.58 -10.42
CA SER A 200 15.90 8.52 -11.20
C SER A 200 14.84 7.58 -11.78
N PHE A 201 14.19 7.96 -12.87
CA PHE A 201 13.24 7.12 -13.58
C PHE A 201 13.83 5.71 -13.80
N GLY A 202 13.24 4.69 -13.16
CA GLY A 202 13.72 3.31 -13.20
C GLY A 202 14.74 2.94 -12.11
N GLY A 203 14.89 3.77 -11.08
CA GLY A 203 15.65 3.41 -9.88
C GLY A 203 14.95 2.28 -9.13
N GLY A 204 15.49 1.07 -9.23
CA GLY A 204 15.03 -0.06 -8.45
C GLY A 204 15.32 0.15 -6.96
N TRP A 205 14.47 -0.35 -6.11
CA TRP A 205 14.62 -0.32 -4.65
C TRP A 205 15.09 -1.69 -4.15
N SER A 206 15.99 -1.69 -3.18
CA SER A 206 16.42 -2.89 -2.46
C SER A 206 16.35 -2.62 -0.95
N ALA A 207 16.44 -3.67 -0.15
CA ALA A 207 16.49 -3.52 1.30
C ALA A 207 17.66 -2.60 1.72
N GLU A 208 18.84 -2.73 1.07
CA GLU A 208 20.01 -1.89 1.37
C GLU A 208 19.76 -0.41 1.03
N SER A 209 19.09 -0.11 -0.10
CA SER A 209 18.77 1.28 -0.48
C SER A 209 17.66 1.87 0.39
N PHE A 210 16.75 1.05 0.88
CA PHE A 210 15.75 1.45 1.88
C PHE A 210 16.43 1.82 3.20
N ASP A 211 17.30 0.95 3.72
CA ASP A 211 18.04 1.20 4.95
C ASP A 211 18.86 2.49 4.85
N ALA A 212 19.60 2.68 3.76
CA ALA A 212 20.38 3.88 3.52
C ALA A 212 19.53 5.17 3.47
N ALA A 213 18.33 5.11 2.90
CA ALA A 213 17.46 6.27 2.76
C ALA A 213 16.70 6.64 4.05
N VAL A 214 16.32 5.64 4.85
CA VAL A 214 15.47 5.83 6.03
C VAL A 214 16.29 5.92 7.30
N LEU A 215 17.46 5.25 7.38
CA LEU A 215 18.33 5.22 8.57
C LEU A 215 19.46 6.25 8.53
N ALA A 216 19.85 6.76 7.35
CA ALA A 216 20.92 7.75 7.22
C ALA A 216 20.78 8.99 8.15
N PRO A 217 19.57 9.50 8.45
CA PRO A 217 19.42 10.61 9.38
C PRO A 217 19.84 10.28 10.83
N LEU A 218 19.96 9.01 11.21
CA LEU A 218 20.35 8.59 12.56
C LEU A 218 21.86 8.61 12.78
N ASP A 219 22.66 8.53 11.71
CA ASP A 219 24.13 8.51 11.76
C ASP A 219 24.73 9.92 11.99
N ASP A 220 23.96 10.98 11.69
CA ASP A 220 24.41 12.37 11.85
C ASP A 220 24.17 12.92 13.28
N GLU A 221 23.48 12.20 14.17
CA GLU A 221 23.20 12.60 15.55
C GLU A 221 24.01 11.82 16.60
N ALA A 222 24.92 10.93 16.20
CA ALA A 222 25.81 10.12 17.05
C ALA A 222 27.23 10.68 17.05
#